data_29f12429d60adaf5700b8519420ee075
#
_entry.id   29f12429d60adaf5700b8519420ee075
#
_cell.length_a   1.000
_cell.length_b   1.000
_cell.length_c   1.000
_cell.angle_alpha   90.00
_cell.angle_beta   90.00
_cell.angle_gamma   90.00
#
_symmetry.space_group_name_H-M   'P 1'
#
loop_
_entity.id
_entity.type
_entity.pdbx_description
1 polymer ?
#
loop_
_entity_poly.entity_id
_entity_poly.type
_entity_poly.pdbx_seq_one_letter_code
_entity_poly.pdbx_strand_id
1 'polypeptide(L)'
;MPTAATDTPMAGPLDEQLTARLLQQRIIVLGTEVDDRIANRLCAELLLLSAEDPRSDISLYINSPGGSVSAGLAIYDTMRLIPNDVSTLAMGLAASMGQFLLCAGAPGKRFSLPHAQVLMHQGSAGFGGTAADIEIYAGQLERTGRTVLGLIAQHTGQPLERVEQDSLRDRWFDAGEALGYGFIDHIVESVSDVRPALAGV
;
A
#
# COMPACT_ATOMS: atom_id res chain seq x y z
N MET A 1 36.40 9.15 -6.48
CA MET A 1 35.33 9.81 -5.73
C MET A 1 34.70 8.76 -4.85
N PRO A 2 34.79 8.82 -3.51
CA PRO A 2 34.10 7.86 -2.66
C PRO A 2 32.61 8.14 -2.69
N THR A 3 31.82 7.14 -3.01
CA THR A 3 30.36 7.14 -2.87
C THR A 3 30.01 7.27 -1.40
N ALA A 4 29.35 8.34 -1.02
CA ALA A 4 28.79 8.48 0.31
C ALA A 4 27.76 7.37 0.52
N ALA A 5 28.04 6.46 1.45
CA ALA A 5 27.04 5.56 1.98
C ALA A 5 26.00 6.42 2.68
N THR A 6 24.76 6.41 2.19
CA THR A 6 23.63 7.00 2.90
C THR A 6 23.37 6.12 4.12
N ASP A 7 23.87 6.54 5.28
CA ASP A 7 23.45 5.97 6.56
C ASP A 7 21.94 6.18 6.72
N THR A 8 21.19 5.15 6.46
CA THR A 8 19.77 5.11 6.86
C THR A 8 19.75 5.09 8.39
N PRO A 9 19.17 6.07 9.07
CA PRO A 9 19.12 6.07 10.52
C PRO A 9 18.44 4.78 10.99
N MET A 10 19.12 4.00 11.82
CA MET A 10 18.51 2.87 12.51
C MET A 10 17.38 3.42 13.38
N ALA A 11 16.18 2.81 13.28
CA ALA A 11 15.07 3.14 14.15
C ALA A 11 15.56 3.08 15.63
N GLY A 12 15.30 4.16 16.37
CA GLY A 12 15.71 4.21 17.78
C GLY A 12 14.84 3.29 18.65
N PRO A 13 15.27 2.97 19.87
CA PRO A 13 14.51 2.10 20.79
C PRO A 13 13.07 2.58 21.04
N LEU A 14 12.81 3.89 20.94
CA LEU A 14 11.47 4.46 21.08
C LEU A 14 10.58 4.08 19.89
N ASP A 15 11.12 4.10 18.67
CA ASP A 15 10.36 3.75 17.45
C ASP A 15 10.00 2.26 17.45
N GLU A 16 10.89 1.40 17.94
CA GLU A 16 10.62 -0.03 18.08
C GLU A 16 9.52 -0.30 19.12
N GLN A 17 9.54 0.41 20.26
CA GLN A 17 8.50 0.28 21.29
C GLN A 17 7.13 0.77 20.80
N LEU A 18 7.08 1.88 20.07
CA LEU A 18 5.84 2.39 19.49
C LEU A 18 5.28 1.42 18.44
N THR A 19 6.13 0.92 17.56
CA THR A 19 5.75 -0.08 16.57
C THR A 19 5.20 -1.35 17.22
N ALA A 20 5.86 -1.86 18.27
CA ALA A 20 5.38 -3.03 19.00
C ALA A 20 4.01 -2.80 19.66
N ARG A 21 3.77 -1.60 20.21
CA ARG A 21 2.47 -1.25 20.80
C ARG A 21 1.36 -1.11 19.77
N LEU A 22 1.66 -0.55 18.59
CA LEU A 22 0.71 -0.50 17.48
C LEU A 22 0.38 -1.90 16.96
N LEU A 23 1.38 -2.76 16.85
CA LEU A 23 1.20 -4.15 16.43
C LEU A 23 0.30 -4.92 17.41
N GLN A 24 0.44 -4.71 18.73
CA GLN A 24 -0.49 -5.27 19.74
C GLN A 24 -1.94 -4.79 19.55
N GLN A 25 -2.13 -3.62 18.94
CA GLN A 25 -3.44 -3.09 18.55
C GLN A 25 -3.86 -3.53 17.14
N ARG A 26 -3.12 -4.48 16.53
CA ARG A 26 -3.32 -4.96 15.16
C ARG A 26 -3.20 -3.85 14.11
N ILE A 27 -2.38 -2.84 14.37
CA ILE A 27 -2.08 -1.73 13.46
C ILE A 27 -0.68 -1.89 12.93
N ILE A 28 -0.56 -1.93 11.61
CA ILE A 28 0.68 -1.91 10.84
C ILE A 28 0.80 -0.54 10.17
N VAL A 29 1.98 0.07 10.18
CA VAL A 29 2.20 1.38 9.54
C VAL A 29 3.18 1.24 8.39
N LEU A 30 2.73 1.61 7.19
CA LEU A 30 3.54 1.88 6.02
C LEU A 30 3.78 3.39 5.95
N GLY A 31 4.84 3.88 6.59
CA GLY A 31 5.18 5.29 6.73
C GLY A 31 6.39 5.74 5.90
N THR A 32 6.84 4.92 4.94
CA THR A 32 8.04 5.16 4.14
C THR A 32 7.86 4.68 2.71
N GLU A 33 8.93 4.78 1.91
CA GLU A 33 9.00 4.13 0.60
C GLU A 33 8.86 2.60 0.75
N VAL A 34 8.21 1.97 -0.25
CA VAL A 34 8.03 0.51 -0.34
C VAL A 34 9.29 -0.10 -0.95
N ASP A 35 10.17 -0.61 -0.12
CA ASP A 35 11.35 -1.39 -0.50
C ASP A 35 11.23 -2.84 -0.02
N ASP A 36 12.19 -3.69 -0.37
CA ASP A 36 12.18 -5.11 0.00
C ASP A 36 12.23 -5.31 1.52
N ARG A 37 12.94 -4.45 2.25
CA ARG A 37 13.06 -4.52 3.72
C ARG A 37 11.72 -4.22 4.38
N ILE A 38 11.05 -3.16 3.94
CA ILE A 38 9.72 -2.77 4.43
C ILE A 38 8.70 -3.82 4.07
N ALA A 39 8.71 -4.33 2.83
CA ALA A 39 7.78 -5.37 2.41
C ALA A 39 7.93 -6.65 3.25
N ASN A 40 9.16 -7.14 3.45
CA ASN A 40 9.42 -8.32 4.28
C ASN A 40 8.94 -8.12 5.72
N ARG A 41 9.12 -6.92 6.29
CA ARG A 41 8.62 -6.58 7.62
C ARG A 41 7.09 -6.62 7.67
N LEU A 42 6.41 -5.93 6.75
CA LEU A 42 4.95 -5.89 6.72
C LEU A 42 4.34 -7.27 6.49
N CYS A 43 4.92 -8.07 5.59
CA CYS A 43 4.49 -9.45 5.38
C CYS A 43 4.62 -10.29 6.66
N ALA A 44 5.74 -10.17 7.38
CA ALA A 44 5.94 -10.88 8.65
C ALA A 44 4.93 -10.43 9.73
N GLU A 45 4.67 -9.12 9.84
CA GLU A 45 3.67 -8.55 10.76
C GLU A 45 2.25 -9.05 10.43
N LEU A 46 1.86 -9.08 9.15
CA LEU A 46 0.57 -9.63 8.70
C LEU A 46 0.42 -11.10 9.06
N LEU A 47 1.44 -11.91 8.76
CA LEU A 47 1.44 -13.35 9.07
C LEU A 47 1.41 -13.62 10.57
N LEU A 48 2.16 -12.85 11.38
CA LEU A 48 2.16 -12.95 12.83
C LEU A 48 0.78 -12.66 13.41
N LEU A 49 0.18 -11.52 13.04
CA LEU A 49 -1.14 -11.14 13.52
C LEU A 49 -2.22 -12.13 13.10
N SER A 50 -2.11 -12.67 11.89
CA SER A 50 -3.04 -13.69 11.41
C SER A 50 -2.91 -15.02 12.18
N ALA A 51 -1.68 -15.41 12.54
CA ALA A 51 -1.43 -16.61 13.34
C ALA A 51 -1.95 -16.46 14.80
N GLU A 52 -1.88 -15.25 15.36
CA GLU A 52 -2.37 -14.94 16.71
C GLU A 52 -3.90 -14.95 16.78
N ASP A 53 -4.57 -14.31 15.82
CA ASP A 53 -6.04 -14.33 15.69
C ASP A 53 -6.46 -14.23 14.21
N PRO A 54 -6.91 -15.34 13.61
CA PRO A 54 -7.29 -15.38 12.20
C PRO A 54 -8.66 -14.74 11.89
N ARG A 55 -9.36 -14.19 12.90
CA ARG A 55 -10.73 -13.63 12.73
C ARG A 55 -10.81 -12.13 12.87
N SER A 56 -9.95 -11.55 13.67
CA SER A 56 -9.94 -10.10 13.89
C SER A 56 -9.26 -9.38 12.73
N ASP A 57 -9.80 -8.23 12.35
CA ASP A 57 -9.25 -7.38 11.30
C ASP A 57 -7.81 -6.92 11.63
N ILE A 58 -7.04 -6.67 10.57
CA ILE A 58 -5.74 -6.03 10.66
C ILE A 58 -5.85 -4.66 9.98
N SER A 59 -5.28 -3.62 10.58
CA SER A 59 -5.32 -2.27 10.03
C SER A 59 -3.98 -1.87 9.44
N LEU A 60 -3.95 -1.53 8.16
CA LEU A 60 -2.77 -1.01 7.45
C LEU A 60 -2.92 0.51 7.26
N TYR A 61 -2.14 1.30 7.99
CA TYR A 61 -2.11 2.75 7.90
C TYR A 61 -1.02 3.20 6.93
N ILE A 62 -1.36 4.02 5.95
CA ILE A 62 -0.51 4.33 4.79
C ILE A 62 -0.20 5.82 4.73
N ASN A 63 1.09 6.15 4.79
CA ASN A 63 1.66 7.46 4.46
C ASN A 63 2.96 7.23 3.67
N SER A 64 2.82 6.94 2.36
CA SER A 64 3.91 6.40 1.54
C SER A 64 3.93 7.02 0.14
N PRO A 65 5.11 7.35 -0.38
CA PRO A 65 5.27 7.76 -1.77
C PRO A 65 5.17 6.58 -2.77
N GLY A 66 5.00 5.35 -2.29
CA GLY A 66 5.11 4.15 -3.12
C GLY A 66 6.54 3.59 -3.15
N GLY A 67 6.93 2.96 -4.25
CA GLY A 67 8.26 2.36 -4.41
C GLY A 67 8.25 1.09 -5.27
N SER A 68 9.03 0.08 -4.88
CA SER A 68 9.21 -1.16 -5.63
C SER A 68 7.90 -1.90 -5.87
N VAL A 69 7.60 -2.19 -7.13
CA VAL A 69 6.37 -2.91 -7.53
C VAL A 69 6.39 -4.35 -7.01
N SER A 70 7.53 -5.05 -7.09
CA SER A 70 7.66 -6.42 -6.57
C SER A 70 7.45 -6.48 -5.06
N ALA A 71 8.00 -5.52 -4.34
CA ALA A 71 7.82 -5.38 -2.89
C ALA A 71 6.35 -5.11 -2.52
N GLY A 72 5.69 -4.20 -3.25
CA GLY A 72 4.27 -3.92 -3.05
C GLY A 72 3.36 -5.10 -3.38
N LEU A 73 3.66 -5.86 -4.43
CA LEU A 73 2.92 -7.09 -4.76
C LEU A 73 3.11 -8.18 -3.69
N ALA A 74 4.30 -8.30 -3.08
CA ALA A 74 4.51 -9.24 -1.97
C ALA A 74 3.61 -8.90 -0.76
N ILE A 75 3.47 -7.61 -0.43
CA ILE A 75 2.53 -7.17 0.62
C ILE A 75 1.09 -7.50 0.22
N TYR A 76 0.69 -7.15 -1.00
CA TYR A 76 -0.64 -7.43 -1.54
C TYR A 76 -1.00 -8.91 -1.48
N ASP A 77 -0.14 -9.77 -2.00
CA ASP A 77 -0.38 -11.22 -2.01
C ASP A 77 -0.45 -11.78 -0.58
N THR A 78 0.32 -11.22 0.37
CA THR A 78 0.23 -11.58 1.78
C THR A 78 -1.10 -11.14 2.39
N MET A 79 -1.60 -9.93 2.08
CA MET A 79 -2.94 -9.48 2.49
C MET A 79 -4.04 -10.40 1.97
N ARG A 80 -3.86 -10.97 0.77
CA ARG A 80 -4.83 -11.90 0.16
C ARG A 80 -4.69 -13.34 0.64
N LEU A 81 -3.51 -13.72 1.13
CA LEU A 81 -3.21 -15.08 1.62
C LEU A 81 -3.87 -15.36 2.98
N ILE A 82 -3.88 -14.37 3.86
CA ILE A 82 -4.41 -14.51 5.22
C ILE A 82 -5.95 -14.47 5.23
N PRO A 83 -6.62 -15.16 6.18
CA PRO A 83 -8.08 -15.15 6.26
C PRO A 83 -8.67 -13.86 6.84
N ASN A 84 -7.84 -13.00 7.44
CA ASN A 84 -8.25 -11.74 8.04
C ASN A 84 -8.63 -10.71 6.99
N ASP A 85 -9.65 -9.90 7.27
CA ASP A 85 -9.83 -8.65 6.53
C ASP A 85 -8.72 -7.67 6.89
N VAL A 86 -8.08 -7.11 5.86
CA VAL A 86 -7.11 -6.03 6.04
C VAL A 86 -7.79 -4.71 5.70
N SER A 87 -8.07 -3.90 6.72
CA SER A 87 -8.55 -2.53 6.54
C SER A 87 -7.39 -1.61 6.18
N THR A 88 -7.64 -0.59 5.35
CA THR A 88 -6.61 0.37 4.93
C THR A 88 -7.03 1.80 5.27
N LEU A 89 -6.07 2.64 5.67
CA LEU A 89 -6.29 4.05 5.97
C LEU A 89 -5.20 4.92 5.35
N ALA A 90 -5.57 5.83 4.45
CA ALA A 90 -4.65 6.86 3.96
C ALA A 90 -4.47 7.98 4.98
N MET A 91 -3.20 8.25 5.36
CA MET A 91 -2.79 9.35 6.24
C MET A 91 -1.75 10.21 5.51
N GLY A 92 -2.10 11.42 5.11
CA GLY A 92 -1.18 12.30 4.38
C GLY A 92 -1.05 11.93 2.91
N LEU A 93 -0.23 10.95 2.55
CA LEU A 93 0.02 10.57 1.16
C LEU A 93 -0.11 9.05 0.94
N ALA A 94 -0.88 8.67 -0.06
CA ALA A 94 -0.87 7.31 -0.62
C ALA A 94 -0.58 7.39 -2.12
N ALA A 95 0.68 7.21 -2.51
CA ALA A 95 1.11 7.36 -3.90
C ALA A 95 1.61 6.04 -4.50
N SER A 96 1.36 5.84 -5.80
CA SER A 96 1.89 4.71 -6.57
C SER A 96 1.58 3.36 -5.89
N MET A 97 2.58 2.58 -5.47
CA MET A 97 2.33 1.35 -4.73
C MET A 97 1.61 1.57 -3.39
N GLY A 98 1.72 2.75 -2.75
CA GLY A 98 0.91 3.12 -1.58
C GLY A 98 -0.57 3.27 -1.92
N GLN A 99 -0.90 3.89 -3.06
CA GLN A 99 -2.27 3.98 -3.58
C GLN A 99 -2.82 2.60 -3.95
N PHE A 100 -1.99 1.75 -4.57
CA PHE A 100 -2.37 0.38 -4.90
C PHE A 100 -2.74 -0.42 -3.64
N LEU A 101 -1.90 -0.38 -2.60
CA LEU A 101 -2.17 -1.06 -1.34
C LEU A 101 -3.41 -0.48 -0.62
N LEU A 102 -3.64 0.83 -0.73
CA LEU A 102 -4.84 1.49 -0.18
C LEU A 102 -6.12 0.90 -0.78
N CYS A 103 -6.22 0.85 -2.10
CA CYS A 103 -7.42 0.33 -2.76
C CYS A 103 -7.55 -1.20 -2.65
N ALA A 104 -6.48 -1.92 -2.30
CA ALA A 104 -6.48 -3.37 -2.10
C ALA A 104 -7.02 -3.82 -0.73
N GLY A 105 -7.37 -2.91 0.15
CA GLY A 105 -8.04 -3.20 1.42
C GLY A 105 -9.37 -3.94 1.24
N ALA A 106 -9.85 -4.56 2.31
CA ALA A 106 -11.14 -5.27 2.30
C ALA A 106 -12.29 -4.32 1.91
N PRO A 107 -13.22 -4.75 1.04
CA PRO A 107 -14.34 -3.91 0.62
C PRO A 107 -15.16 -3.40 1.81
N GLY A 108 -15.48 -2.10 1.82
CA GLY A 108 -16.16 -1.42 2.92
C GLY A 108 -15.23 -1.01 4.08
N LYS A 109 -13.93 -1.35 4.02
CA LYS A 109 -12.94 -1.09 5.07
C LYS A 109 -11.72 -0.32 4.57
N ARG A 110 -11.90 0.47 3.49
CA ARG A 110 -10.88 1.33 2.91
C ARG A 110 -11.18 2.78 3.28
N PHE A 111 -10.29 3.41 4.02
CA PHE A 111 -10.53 4.71 4.65
C PHE A 111 -9.51 5.76 4.20
N SER A 112 -9.87 7.03 4.32
CA SER A 112 -8.97 8.16 4.16
C SER A 112 -9.26 9.24 5.22
N LEU A 113 -8.20 9.88 5.71
CA LEU A 113 -8.34 11.15 6.44
C LEU A 113 -8.74 12.27 5.46
N PRO A 114 -9.42 13.35 5.92
CA PRO A 114 -9.99 14.38 5.04
C PRO A 114 -8.97 15.11 4.17
N HIS A 115 -7.72 15.22 4.63
CA HIS A 115 -6.65 15.95 3.94
C HIS A 115 -5.61 15.03 3.31
N ALA A 116 -5.82 13.71 3.34
CA ALA A 116 -4.94 12.78 2.66
C ALA A 116 -5.07 12.93 1.14
N GLN A 117 -3.97 12.72 0.45
CA GLN A 117 -3.88 12.77 -1.00
C GLN A 117 -3.54 11.39 -1.56
N VAL A 118 -4.13 11.07 -2.68
CA VAL A 118 -3.86 9.84 -3.41
C VAL A 118 -3.26 10.20 -4.76
N LEU A 119 -2.17 9.54 -5.14
CA LEU A 119 -1.53 9.70 -6.44
C LEU A 119 -1.48 8.39 -7.18
N MET A 120 -2.08 8.35 -8.36
CA MET A 120 -1.95 7.26 -9.33
C MET A 120 -1.09 7.69 -10.50
N HIS A 121 -0.16 6.83 -10.90
CA HIS A 121 0.64 6.96 -12.12
C HIS A 121 1.13 5.59 -12.58
N GLN A 122 1.54 5.47 -13.83
CA GLN A 122 2.19 4.26 -14.30
C GLN A 122 3.62 4.15 -13.75
N GLY A 123 4.02 2.91 -13.44
CA GLY A 123 5.37 2.64 -12.95
C GLY A 123 6.44 3.01 -13.98
N SER A 124 7.59 3.42 -13.48
CA SER A 124 8.79 3.65 -14.28
C SER A 124 9.93 2.78 -13.74
N ALA A 125 10.82 2.35 -14.64
CA ALA A 125 12.02 1.61 -14.26
C ALA A 125 13.19 2.02 -15.15
N GLY A 126 14.39 1.99 -14.59
CA GLY A 126 15.63 2.15 -15.36
C GLY A 126 16.30 0.80 -15.55
N PHE A 127 16.66 0.46 -16.77
CA PHE A 127 17.35 -0.79 -17.09
C PHE A 127 18.69 -0.51 -17.75
N GLY A 128 19.70 -1.35 -17.47
CA GLY A 128 20.99 -1.39 -18.13
C GLY A 128 21.30 -2.82 -18.54
N GLY A 129 22.23 -2.98 -19.51
CA GLY A 129 22.66 -4.28 -20.00
C GLY A 129 22.79 -4.32 -21.51
N THR A 130 22.83 -5.51 -22.11
CA THR A 130 22.79 -5.70 -23.56
C THR A 130 21.41 -5.37 -24.13
N ALA A 131 21.29 -5.16 -25.44
CA ALA A 131 20.02 -4.92 -26.09
C ALA A 131 19.00 -6.05 -25.80
N ALA A 132 19.46 -7.30 -25.76
CA ALA A 132 18.62 -8.45 -25.44
C ALA A 132 18.11 -8.41 -23.98
N ASP A 133 18.96 -8.02 -23.03
CA ASP A 133 18.56 -7.86 -21.63
C ASP A 133 17.51 -6.78 -21.47
N ILE A 134 17.70 -5.63 -22.15
CA ILE A 134 16.76 -4.51 -22.13
C ILE A 134 15.38 -4.93 -22.65
N GLU A 135 15.32 -5.69 -23.76
CA GLU A 135 14.07 -6.20 -24.33
C GLU A 135 13.34 -7.14 -23.34
N ILE A 136 14.07 -8.04 -22.68
CA ILE A 136 13.52 -8.94 -21.66
C ILE A 136 12.94 -8.15 -20.48
N TYR A 137 13.68 -7.16 -19.96
CA TYR A 137 13.22 -6.32 -18.84
C TYR A 137 12.03 -5.45 -19.23
N ALA A 138 12.02 -4.88 -20.43
CA ALA A 138 10.88 -4.10 -20.94
C ALA A 138 9.61 -4.96 -21.00
N GLY A 139 9.70 -6.18 -21.55
CA GLY A 139 8.58 -7.11 -21.58
C GLY A 139 8.09 -7.52 -20.17
N GLN A 140 8.99 -7.64 -19.19
CA GLN A 140 8.62 -7.93 -17.80
C GLN A 140 7.92 -6.73 -17.16
N LEU A 141 8.43 -5.51 -17.36
CA LEU A 141 7.82 -4.28 -16.85
C LEU A 141 6.40 -4.12 -17.38
N GLU A 142 6.19 -4.34 -18.68
CA GLU A 142 4.88 -4.26 -19.31
C GLU A 142 3.89 -5.28 -18.71
N ARG A 143 4.30 -6.54 -18.53
CA ARG A 143 3.46 -7.56 -17.91
C ARG A 143 3.08 -7.20 -16.48
N THR A 144 4.05 -6.79 -15.67
CA THR A 144 3.83 -6.42 -14.28
C THR A 144 2.94 -5.18 -14.16
N GLY A 145 3.19 -4.16 -14.99
CA GLY A 145 2.36 -2.96 -15.07
C GLY A 145 0.90 -3.29 -15.41
N ARG A 146 0.66 -4.13 -16.41
CA ARG A 146 -0.69 -4.58 -16.77
C ARG A 146 -1.38 -5.34 -15.63
N THR A 147 -0.63 -6.17 -14.89
CA THR A 147 -1.16 -6.85 -13.71
C THR A 147 -1.63 -5.85 -12.65
N VAL A 148 -0.79 -4.87 -12.29
CA VAL A 148 -1.14 -3.85 -11.28
C VAL A 148 -2.35 -3.03 -11.71
N LEU A 149 -2.39 -2.56 -12.97
CA LEU A 149 -3.53 -1.79 -13.48
C LEU A 149 -4.83 -2.62 -13.48
N GLY A 150 -4.75 -3.90 -13.83
CA GLY A 150 -5.90 -4.82 -13.75
C GLY A 150 -6.40 -5.01 -12.32
N LEU A 151 -5.50 -5.12 -11.34
CA LEU A 151 -5.87 -5.20 -9.92
C LEU A 151 -6.47 -3.89 -9.41
N ILE A 152 -5.94 -2.73 -9.81
CA ILE A 152 -6.54 -1.41 -9.49
C ILE A 152 -7.96 -1.33 -10.07
N ALA A 153 -8.17 -1.72 -11.33
CA ALA A 153 -9.49 -1.74 -11.95
C ALA A 153 -10.45 -2.64 -11.18
N GLN A 154 -10.01 -3.83 -10.78
CA GLN A 154 -10.81 -4.78 -9.98
C GLN A 154 -11.22 -4.18 -8.62
N HIS A 155 -10.29 -3.56 -7.90
CA HIS A 155 -10.53 -3.03 -6.56
C HIS A 155 -11.34 -1.74 -6.55
N THR A 156 -11.20 -0.90 -7.58
CA THR A 156 -11.92 0.37 -7.68
C THR A 156 -13.27 0.25 -8.38
N GLY A 157 -13.51 -0.83 -9.13
CA GLY A 157 -14.68 -0.99 -9.99
C GLY A 157 -14.62 -0.14 -11.26
N GLN A 158 -13.49 0.51 -11.56
CA GLN A 158 -13.31 1.27 -12.79
C GLN A 158 -13.01 0.35 -13.97
N PRO A 159 -13.44 0.71 -15.20
CA PRO A 159 -12.99 0.03 -16.41
C PRO A 159 -11.47 0.09 -16.54
N LEU A 160 -10.84 -1.03 -16.99
CA LEU A 160 -9.39 -1.11 -17.14
C LEU A 160 -8.85 0.02 -18.05
N GLU A 161 -9.53 0.29 -19.16
CA GLU A 161 -9.15 1.33 -20.11
C GLU A 161 -9.11 2.72 -19.47
N ARG A 162 -10.00 2.97 -18.50
CA ARG A 162 -10.00 4.22 -17.74
C ARG A 162 -8.81 4.29 -16.80
N VAL A 163 -8.50 3.20 -16.08
CA VAL A 163 -7.33 3.13 -15.18
C VAL A 163 -6.04 3.31 -15.98
N GLU A 164 -5.91 2.65 -17.14
CA GLU A 164 -4.78 2.81 -18.05
C GLU A 164 -4.62 4.27 -18.49
N GLN A 165 -5.69 4.90 -18.97
CA GLN A 165 -5.67 6.29 -19.43
C GLN A 165 -5.33 7.27 -18.31
N ASP A 166 -5.93 7.08 -17.13
CA ASP A 166 -5.75 7.95 -15.96
C ASP A 166 -4.35 7.81 -15.33
N SER A 167 -3.68 6.67 -15.54
CA SER A 167 -2.33 6.41 -15.02
C SER A 167 -1.20 6.91 -15.92
N LEU A 168 -1.46 7.35 -17.17
CA LEU A 168 -0.42 7.76 -18.12
C LEU A 168 0.46 8.91 -17.62
N ARG A 169 -0.06 9.74 -16.72
CA ARG A 169 0.63 10.84 -16.05
C ARG A 169 0.19 10.87 -14.60
N ASP A 170 0.94 11.59 -13.77
CA ASP A 170 0.60 11.82 -12.39
C ASP A 170 -0.82 12.37 -12.27
N ARG A 171 -1.70 11.60 -11.64
CA ARG A 171 -3.06 12.01 -11.35
C ARG A 171 -3.28 12.01 -9.85
N TRP A 172 -3.52 13.21 -9.35
CA TRP A 172 -3.77 13.47 -7.95
C TRP A 172 -5.26 13.44 -7.65
N PHE A 173 -5.59 12.94 -6.47
CA PHE A 173 -6.95 12.86 -5.96
C PHE A 173 -6.96 13.36 -4.52
N ASP A 174 -7.86 14.27 -4.19
CA ASP A 174 -8.22 14.53 -2.80
C ASP A 174 -9.09 13.38 -2.24
N ALA A 175 -9.44 13.45 -0.95
CA ALA A 175 -10.21 12.38 -0.31
C ALA A 175 -11.59 12.17 -0.95
N GLY A 176 -12.27 13.24 -1.40
CA GLY A 176 -13.57 13.17 -2.07
C GLY A 176 -13.47 12.54 -3.46
N GLU A 177 -12.46 12.94 -4.24
CA GLU A 177 -12.17 12.36 -5.55
C GLU A 177 -11.76 10.89 -5.43
N ALA A 178 -10.95 10.54 -4.40
CA ALA A 178 -10.55 9.16 -4.12
C ALA A 178 -11.74 8.27 -3.77
N LEU A 179 -12.70 8.79 -3.00
CA LEU A 179 -13.97 8.11 -2.72
C LEU A 179 -14.78 7.91 -4.01
N GLY A 180 -14.93 8.95 -4.82
CA GLY A 180 -15.68 8.89 -6.09
C GLY A 180 -15.03 7.98 -7.14
N TYR A 181 -13.71 7.80 -7.10
CA TYR A 181 -12.99 6.89 -7.98
C TYR A 181 -13.06 5.43 -7.51
N GLY A 182 -13.29 5.20 -6.24
CA GLY A 182 -13.36 3.87 -5.63
C GLY A 182 -12.05 3.40 -5.01
N PHE A 183 -11.08 4.28 -4.78
CA PHE A 183 -9.87 3.92 -4.03
C PHE A 183 -10.16 3.65 -2.56
N ILE A 184 -11.17 4.32 -2.01
CA ILE A 184 -11.60 4.21 -0.62
C ILE A 184 -13.12 4.05 -0.55
N ASP A 185 -13.61 3.63 0.61
CA ASP A 185 -15.03 3.47 0.90
C ASP A 185 -15.57 4.58 1.80
N HIS A 186 -14.71 5.19 2.65
CA HIS A 186 -15.11 6.19 3.64
C HIS A 186 -14.03 7.26 3.86
N ILE A 187 -14.49 8.50 4.10
CA ILE A 187 -13.66 9.58 4.67
C ILE A 187 -14.01 9.66 6.14
N VAL A 188 -12.99 9.64 7.02
CA VAL A 188 -13.17 9.52 8.47
C VAL A 188 -12.39 10.59 9.21
N GLU A 189 -12.98 11.10 10.31
CA GLU A 189 -12.39 12.13 11.18
C GLU A 189 -12.11 11.59 12.58
N SER A 190 -12.61 10.40 12.91
CA SER A 190 -12.47 9.78 14.24
C SER A 190 -11.90 8.37 14.15
N VAL A 191 -11.08 8.00 15.12
CA VAL A 191 -10.56 6.64 15.27
C VAL A 191 -11.68 5.62 15.46
N SER A 192 -12.80 6.00 16.07
CA SER A 192 -13.99 5.15 16.22
C SER A 192 -14.60 4.72 14.89
N ASP A 193 -14.40 5.51 13.83
CA ASP A 193 -14.97 5.21 12.52
C ASP A 193 -14.15 4.16 11.76
N VAL A 194 -12.86 4.03 12.11
CA VAL A 194 -11.91 3.07 11.49
C VAL A 194 -11.90 1.73 12.20
N ARG A 195 -12.20 1.73 13.51
CA ARG A 195 -12.25 0.52 14.32
C ARG A 195 -13.71 0.16 14.54
N PRO A 196 -14.17 -1.03 14.11
CA PRO A 196 -15.43 -1.55 14.63
C PRO A 196 -15.31 -1.57 16.15
N ALA A 197 -16.33 -1.03 16.84
CA ALA A 197 -16.38 -1.06 18.29
C ALA A 197 -16.01 -2.47 18.75
N LEU A 198 -14.97 -2.59 19.60
CA LEU A 198 -14.67 -3.85 20.24
C LEU A 198 -15.98 -4.32 20.87
N ALA A 199 -16.60 -5.35 20.31
CA ALA A 199 -17.84 -5.89 20.79
C ALA A 199 -17.59 -6.37 22.21
N GLY A 200 -18.05 -5.58 23.18
CA GLY A 200 -18.26 -5.91 24.57
C GLY A 200 -17.11 -6.61 25.30
N VAL A 201 -16.35 -5.84 26.08
CA VAL A 201 -15.81 -6.36 27.33
C VAL A 201 -16.91 -6.36 28.37
#